data_5b0ed743caeb3840373e20dd1722c304
#
_entry.id   5b0ed743caeb3840373e20dd1722c304
#
_cell.length_a   1.000
_cell.length_b   1.000
_cell.length_c   1.000
_cell.angle_alpha   90.00
_cell.angle_beta   90.00
_cell.angle_gamma   90.00
#
_symmetry.space_group_name_H-M   'P 1'
#
loop_
_entity.id
_entity.type
_entity.pdbx_description
1 polymer ?
#
loop_
_entity_poly.entity_id
_entity_poly.type
_entity_poly.pdbx_seq_one_letter_code
_entity_poly.pdbx_strand_id
1 'polypeptide(L)'
;DKDVFERLRNGCHLMMREGSAARNMPALLKTVMEHNLDTSMVSIVTDDLHAVDLQTRGHLDDSLRTALGMGLDFVKAIQMVTVNCARAFNLEREIGGLAPGRRADINITTGLENFRVLSTFAGGRRITEDGKLLVHYETAVHEPCVLNTMHLKNPIAADSFKLHAPEGAKKVKVIVMDTLPYIPFTNRRKVEL
;
A
#
# COMPACT_ATOMS: atom_id res chain seq x y z
N ASP A 1 9.36 -10.82 -13.19
CA ASP A 1 9.40 -12.29 -12.97
C ASP A 1 10.66 -12.71 -12.22
N LYS A 2 11.85 -12.36 -12.72
CA LYS A 2 13.13 -12.78 -12.12
C LYS A 2 13.20 -12.51 -10.62
N ASP A 3 12.85 -11.30 -10.20
CA ASP A 3 12.90 -10.90 -8.78
C ASP A 3 11.95 -11.71 -7.89
N VAL A 4 10.78 -12.10 -8.38
CA VAL A 4 9.83 -12.96 -7.66
C VAL A 4 10.46 -14.33 -7.39
N PHE A 5 11.02 -14.96 -8.43
CA PHE A 5 11.65 -16.27 -8.33
C PHE A 5 12.88 -16.24 -7.41
N GLU A 6 13.75 -15.26 -7.58
CA GLU A 6 14.97 -15.16 -6.78
C GLU A 6 14.65 -14.97 -5.30
N ARG A 7 13.69 -14.11 -4.97
CA ARG A 7 13.29 -13.88 -3.58
C ARG A 7 12.72 -15.14 -2.94
N LEU A 8 11.74 -15.78 -3.57
CA LEU A 8 11.12 -16.98 -3.02
C LEU A 8 12.10 -18.16 -2.93
N ARG A 9 12.95 -18.36 -3.92
CA ARG A 9 13.99 -19.42 -3.88
C ARG A 9 15.00 -19.23 -2.77
N ASN A 10 15.30 -17.99 -2.42
CA ASN A 10 16.23 -17.66 -1.33
C ASN A 10 15.52 -17.58 0.04
N GLY A 11 14.27 -18.01 0.15
CA GLY A 11 13.51 -17.98 1.40
C GLY A 11 13.13 -16.57 1.88
N CYS A 12 13.15 -15.58 0.99
CA CYS A 12 12.69 -14.23 1.33
C CYS A 12 11.17 -14.15 1.28
N HIS A 13 10.57 -13.49 2.27
CA HIS A 13 9.14 -13.17 2.23
C HIS A 13 8.88 -12.08 1.20
N LEU A 14 7.98 -12.34 0.25
CA LEU A 14 7.60 -11.41 -0.81
C LEU A 14 6.42 -10.54 -0.36
N MET A 15 6.63 -9.24 -0.22
CA MET A 15 5.56 -8.28 0.04
C MET A 15 5.20 -7.54 -1.26
N MET A 16 4.00 -7.79 -1.77
CA MET A 16 3.46 -7.15 -2.95
C MET A 16 2.63 -5.94 -2.52
N ARG A 17 3.06 -4.75 -2.90
CA ARG A 17 2.41 -3.52 -2.45
C ARG A 17 1.39 -2.99 -3.46
N GLU A 18 0.31 -2.44 -2.91
CA GLU A 18 -0.75 -1.78 -3.66
C GLU A 18 -1.09 -0.44 -2.98
N GLY A 19 -0.16 0.50 -3.07
CA GLY A 19 -0.26 1.84 -2.50
C GLY A 19 -0.88 2.87 -3.44
N SER A 20 -0.73 4.13 -3.11
CA SER A 20 -1.18 5.25 -3.96
C SER A 20 -0.18 5.59 -5.06
N ALA A 21 1.09 5.75 -4.71
CA ALA A 21 2.16 6.09 -5.65
C ALA A 21 2.87 4.85 -6.22
N ALA A 22 2.89 3.73 -5.48
CA ALA A 22 3.56 2.52 -5.88
C ALA A 22 2.60 1.32 -5.89
N ARG A 23 2.28 0.82 -7.08
CA ARG A 23 1.35 -0.29 -7.34
C ARG A 23 2.02 -1.36 -8.17
N ASN A 24 2.62 -2.34 -7.52
CA ASN A 24 3.27 -3.44 -8.21
C ASN A 24 2.63 -4.80 -7.93
N MET A 25 1.62 -4.86 -7.04
CA MET A 25 0.93 -6.09 -6.70
C MET A 25 0.36 -6.81 -7.94
N PRO A 26 -0.36 -6.16 -8.88
CA PRO A 26 -0.92 -6.87 -10.03
C PRO A 26 0.15 -7.53 -10.91
N ALA A 27 1.27 -6.86 -11.15
CA ALA A 27 2.35 -7.41 -11.98
C ALA A 27 3.03 -8.61 -11.31
N LEU A 28 3.31 -8.51 -10.01
CA LEU A 28 3.95 -9.59 -9.25
C LEU A 28 2.99 -10.77 -9.04
N LEU A 29 1.72 -10.48 -8.75
CA LEU A 29 0.67 -11.49 -8.58
C LEU A 29 0.45 -12.30 -9.86
N LYS A 30 0.45 -11.64 -11.01
CA LYS A 30 0.39 -12.31 -12.32
C LYS A 30 1.48 -13.37 -12.43
N THR A 31 2.74 -13.03 -12.12
CA THR A 31 3.85 -13.98 -12.13
C THR A 31 3.62 -15.16 -11.16
N VAL A 32 3.16 -14.88 -9.95
CA VAL A 32 2.86 -15.91 -8.94
C VAL A 32 1.79 -16.89 -9.47
N MET A 33 0.73 -16.38 -10.10
CA MET A 33 -0.37 -17.19 -10.62
C MET A 33 0.02 -17.99 -11.87
N GLU A 34 0.65 -17.35 -12.87
CA GLU A 34 1.07 -18.00 -14.12
C GLU A 34 2.03 -19.17 -13.90
N HIS A 35 2.86 -19.08 -12.88
CA HIS A 35 3.82 -20.13 -12.54
C HIS A 35 3.37 -21.01 -11.37
N ASN A 36 2.13 -20.85 -10.89
CA ASN A 36 1.55 -21.59 -9.77
C ASN A 36 2.51 -21.69 -8.56
N LEU A 37 3.11 -20.54 -8.18
CA LEU A 37 4.08 -20.50 -7.09
C LEU A 37 3.39 -20.69 -5.73
N ASP A 38 4.13 -21.23 -4.76
CA ASP A 38 3.66 -21.30 -3.38
C ASP A 38 3.50 -19.88 -2.80
N THR A 39 2.31 -19.59 -2.29
CA THR A 39 1.97 -18.29 -1.72
C THR A 39 2.20 -18.19 -0.22
N SER A 40 2.70 -19.23 0.45
CA SER A 40 2.89 -19.25 1.92
C SER A 40 3.84 -18.16 2.43
N MET A 41 4.80 -17.74 1.58
CA MET A 41 5.74 -16.65 1.85
C MET A 41 5.43 -15.38 1.05
N VAL A 42 4.17 -15.19 0.66
CA VAL A 42 3.74 -14.01 -0.09
C VAL A 42 2.67 -13.27 0.70
N SER A 43 2.80 -11.96 0.79
CA SER A 43 1.80 -11.06 1.40
C SER A 43 1.43 -9.94 0.47
N ILE A 44 0.19 -9.46 0.60
CA ILE A 44 -0.29 -8.21 -0.01
C ILE A 44 -0.26 -7.13 1.06
N VAL A 45 0.32 -5.98 0.73
CA VAL A 45 0.48 -4.84 1.64
C VAL A 45 0.11 -3.54 0.94
N THR A 46 -0.29 -2.53 1.69
CA THR A 46 -0.69 -1.22 1.11
C THR A 46 0.49 -0.29 0.88
N ASP A 47 1.49 -0.31 1.77
CA ASP A 47 2.63 0.62 1.76
C ASP A 47 2.16 2.09 1.86
N ASP A 48 2.37 2.92 0.82
CA ASP A 48 2.16 4.37 0.77
C ASP A 48 0.70 4.79 0.47
N LEU A 49 -0.28 4.30 1.21
CA LEU A 49 -1.68 4.61 0.95
C LEU A 49 -2.08 6.00 1.46
N HIS A 50 -2.50 6.89 0.56
CA HIS A 50 -2.94 8.24 0.88
C HIS A 50 -4.33 8.25 1.53
N ALA A 51 -4.58 9.23 2.40
CA ALA A 51 -5.86 9.37 3.10
C ALA A 51 -7.07 9.45 2.17
N VAL A 52 -6.92 10.08 1.00
CA VAL A 52 -7.99 10.18 -0.01
C VAL A 52 -8.30 8.80 -0.60
N ASP A 53 -7.29 8.02 -0.97
CA ASP A 53 -7.49 6.66 -1.48
C ASP A 53 -8.08 5.75 -0.41
N LEU A 54 -7.60 5.86 0.83
CA LEU A 54 -8.15 5.13 1.96
C LEU A 54 -9.66 5.40 2.16
N GLN A 55 -10.08 6.65 1.99
CA GLN A 55 -11.48 7.06 2.15
C GLN A 55 -12.36 6.65 0.95
N THR A 56 -11.84 6.72 -0.26
CA THR A 56 -12.63 6.53 -1.50
C THR A 56 -12.62 5.10 -2.02
N ARG A 57 -11.51 4.39 -1.84
CA ARG A 57 -11.28 3.03 -2.36
C ARG A 57 -11.30 1.96 -1.27
N GLY A 58 -10.78 2.28 -0.09
CA GLY A 58 -10.58 1.37 1.02
C GLY A 58 -9.11 1.11 1.31
N HIS A 59 -8.84 0.09 2.08
CA HIS A 59 -7.52 -0.36 2.53
C HIS A 59 -7.15 -1.70 1.87
N LEU A 60 -6.76 -2.70 2.64
CA LEU A 60 -6.47 -4.06 2.13
C LEU A 60 -7.67 -4.72 1.46
N ASP A 61 -8.89 -4.31 1.75
CA ASP A 61 -10.11 -4.79 1.09
C ASP A 61 -10.13 -4.38 -0.40
N ASP A 62 -9.60 -3.20 -0.77
CA ASP A 62 -9.43 -2.80 -2.18
C ASP A 62 -8.37 -3.65 -2.89
N SER A 63 -7.25 -3.91 -2.23
CA SER A 63 -6.21 -4.81 -2.75
C SER A 63 -6.74 -6.23 -2.93
N LEU A 64 -7.57 -6.72 -2.00
CA LEU A 64 -8.22 -8.02 -2.11
C LEU A 64 -9.19 -8.07 -3.29
N ARG A 65 -10.06 -7.06 -3.47
CA ARG A 65 -10.94 -6.97 -4.65
C ARG A 65 -10.15 -7.03 -5.96
N THR A 66 -9.04 -6.32 -6.03
CA THR A 66 -8.14 -6.35 -7.19
C THR A 66 -7.57 -7.75 -7.44
N ALA A 67 -7.03 -8.39 -6.40
CA ALA A 67 -6.44 -9.73 -6.51
C ALA A 67 -7.47 -10.80 -6.91
N LEU A 68 -8.67 -10.75 -6.31
CA LEU A 68 -9.79 -11.65 -6.65
C LEU A 68 -10.27 -11.41 -8.08
N GLY A 69 -10.35 -10.14 -8.51
CA GLY A 69 -10.69 -9.79 -9.91
C GLY A 69 -9.68 -10.30 -10.94
N MET A 70 -8.43 -10.52 -10.54
CA MET A 70 -7.41 -11.18 -11.36
C MET A 70 -7.54 -12.71 -11.39
N GLY A 71 -8.44 -13.30 -10.59
CA GLY A 71 -8.66 -14.74 -10.50
C GLY A 71 -7.84 -15.45 -9.42
N LEU A 72 -7.27 -14.73 -8.45
CA LEU A 72 -6.61 -15.36 -7.32
C LEU A 72 -7.65 -16.14 -6.49
N ASP A 73 -7.28 -17.35 -6.08
CA ASP A 73 -8.09 -18.15 -5.15
C ASP A 73 -8.38 -17.37 -3.85
N PHE A 74 -9.63 -17.39 -3.41
CA PHE A 74 -10.07 -16.62 -2.25
C PHE A 74 -9.32 -16.97 -0.97
N VAL A 75 -9.10 -18.24 -0.70
CA VAL A 75 -8.41 -18.69 0.52
C VAL A 75 -6.98 -18.19 0.51
N LYS A 76 -6.29 -18.33 -0.64
CA LYS A 76 -4.94 -17.78 -0.82
C LYS A 76 -4.91 -16.26 -0.63
N ALA A 77 -5.88 -15.54 -1.21
CA ALA A 77 -5.96 -14.08 -1.06
C ALA A 77 -6.09 -13.67 0.41
N ILE A 78 -6.99 -14.31 1.17
CA ILE A 78 -7.15 -14.04 2.61
C ILE A 78 -5.87 -14.40 3.38
N GLN A 79 -5.25 -15.54 3.10
CA GLN A 79 -3.99 -15.93 3.75
C GLN A 79 -2.89 -14.89 3.53
N MET A 80 -2.80 -14.33 2.32
CA MET A 80 -1.78 -13.34 1.97
C MET A 80 -1.95 -11.98 2.69
N VAL A 81 -3.12 -11.68 3.24
CA VAL A 81 -3.35 -10.45 4.03
C VAL A 81 -3.51 -10.74 5.53
N THR A 82 -3.40 -11.99 5.95
CA THR A 82 -3.61 -12.40 7.35
C THR A 82 -2.47 -13.27 7.86
N VAL A 83 -2.59 -14.60 7.78
CA VAL A 83 -1.65 -15.54 8.40
C VAL A 83 -0.25 -15.46 7.79
N ASN A 84 -0.11 -15.17 6.51
CA ASN A 84 1.21 -15.04 5.90
C ASN A 84 1.95 -13.80 6.44
N CYS A 85 1.23 -12.66 6.60
CA CYS A 85 1.77 -11.48 7.26
C CYS A 85 2.18 -11.79 8.71
N ALA A 86 1.31 -12.47 9.46
CA ALA A 86 1.61 -12.85 10.84
C ALA A 86 2.88 -13.71 10.93
N ARG A 87 3.05 -14.70 10.04
CA ARG A 87 4.25 -15.54 9.97
C ARG A 87 5.52 -14.75 9.63
N ALA A 88 5.43 -13.78 8.71
CA ALA A 88 6.58 -12.95 8.36
C ALA A 88 7.16 -12.18 9.56
N PHE A 89 6.32 -11.91 10.57
CA PHE A 89 6.70 -11.21 11.79
C PHE A 89 6.74 -12.11 13.04
N ASN A 90 6.60 -13.43 12.89
CA ASN A 90 6.55 -14.43 13.98
C ASN A 90 5.40 -14.18 14.98
N LEU A 91 4.26 -13.68 14.50
CA LEU A 91 3.07 -13.36 15.30
C LEU A 91 1.91 -14.33 15.06
N GLU A 92 2.10 -15.40 14.28
CA GLU A 92 1.03 -16.33 13.88
C GLU A 92 0.41 -17.10 15.05
N ARG A 93 1.03 -17.09 16.22
CA ARG A 93 0.45 -17.66 17.47
C ARG A 93 -0.58 -16.73 18.11
N GLU A 94 -0.49 -15.43 17.83
CA GLU A 94 -1.32 -14.40 18.45
C GLU A 94 -2.40 -13.87 17.50
N ILE A 95 -2.07 -13.68 16.21
CA ILE A 95 -2.94 -13.06 15.20
C ILE A 95 -2.92 -13.84 13.87
N GLY A 96 -3.67 -13.35 12.88
CA GLY A 96 -3.67 -13.86 11.51
C GLY A 96 -4.56 -15.07 11.27
N GLY A 97 -5.38 -15.47 12.24
CA GLY A 97 -6.33 -16.56 12.06
C GLY A 97 -7.28 -16.73 13.24
N LEU A 98 -8.40 -17.41 13.00
CA LEU A 98 -9.41 -17.69 14.02
C LEU A 98 -9.09 -19.00 14.71
N ALA A 99 -8.59 -18.94 15.93
CA ALA A 99 -8.30 -20.09 16.76
C ALA A 99 -8.36 -19.74 18.24
N PRO A 100 -8.63 -20.71 19.14
CA PRO A 100 -8.58 -20.48 20.58
C PRO A 100 -7.21 -19.91 21.02
N GLY A 101 -7.25 -18.91 21.89
CA GLY A 101 -6.04 -18.25 22.41
C GLY A 101 -5.47 -17.15 21.52
N ARG A 102 -5.96 -16.99 20.28
CA ARG A 102 -5.57 -15.86 19.42
C ARG A 102 -6.44 -14.64 19.69
N ARG A 103 -5.88 -13.47 19.42
CA ARG A 103 -6.58 -12.19 19.51
C ARG A 103 -7.76 -12.16 18.55
N ALA A 104 -8.92 -11.75 19.03
CA ALA A 104 -10.16 -11.71 18.28
C ALA A 104 -10.24 -10.43 17.39
N ASP A 105 -9.35 -10.34 16.39
CA ASP A 105 -9.40 -9.34 15.33
C ASP A 105 -10.10 -10.00 14.13
N ILE A 106 -11.37 -9.64 13.90
CA ILE A 106 -12.26 -10.37 13.00
C ILE A 106 -12.97 -9.38 12.08
N ASN A 107 -12.99 -9.68 10.79
CA ASN A 107 -13.84 -9.01 9.82
C ASN A 107 -14.99 -9.93 9.41
N ILE A 108 -16.22 -9.40 9.44
CA ILE A 108 -17.38 -10.03 8.81
C ILE A 108 -17.53 -9.40 7.42
N THR A 109 -17.57 -10.24 6.39
CA THR A 109 -17.57 -9.79 5.00
C THR A 109 -18.77 -10.34 4.24
N THR A 110 -19.10 -9.73 3.12
CA THR A 110 -19.98 -10.32 2.11
C THR A 110 -19.29 -11.50 1.42
N GLY A 111 -20.03 -12.23 0.58
CA GLY A 111 -19.48 -13.33 -0.22
C GLY A 111 -18.43 -12.88 -1.24
N LEU A 112 -17.92 -13.86 -2.00
CA LEU A 112 -16.73 -13.73 -2.87
C LEU A 112 -16.89 -12.75 -4.03
N GLU A 113 -18.09 -12.66 -4.60
CA GLU A 113 -18.35 -11.89 -5.83
C GLU A 113 -18.25 -10.37 -5.64
N ASN A 114 -18.60 -9.89 -4.43
CA ASN A 114 -18.56 -8.47 -4.08
C ASN A 114 -17.94 -8.31 -2.70
N PHE A 115 -16.66 -8.62 -2.56
CA PHE A 115 -15.96 -8.56 -1.28
C PHE A 115 -16.06 -7.18 -0.64
N ARG A 116 -16.82 -7.11 0.45
CA ARG A 116 -17.02 -5.90 1.26
C ARG A 116 -16.99 -6.26 2.74
N VAL A 117 -16.34 -5.44 3.54
CA VAL A 117 -16.33 -5.57 5.00
C VAL A 117 -17.62 -4.96 5.55
N LEU A 118 -18.40 -5.77 6.28
CA LEU A 118 -19.65 -5.36 6.94
C LEU A 118 -19.39 -4.92 8.37
N SER A 119 -18.56 -5.65 9.12
CA SER A 119 -18.21 -5.32 10.50
C SER A 119 -16.77 -5.67 10.77
N THR A 120 -16.12 -4.87 11.60
CA THR A 120 -14.77 -5.12 12.10
C THR A 120 -14.78 -5.23 13.61
N PHE A 121 -14.14 -6.26 14.14
CA PHE A 121 -13.86 -6.45 15.56
C PHE A 121 -12.35 -6.32 15.80
N ALA A 122 -11.97 -5.60 16.82
CA ALA A 122 -10.60 -5.50 17.32
C ALA A 122 -10.58 -5.94 18.79
N GLY A 123 -9.77 -6.95 19.09
CA GLY A 123 -9.71 -7.55 20.43
C GLY A 123 -11.07 -8.01 20.97
N GLY A 124 -11.96 -8.52 20.09
CA GLY A 124 -13.30 -8.99 20.45
C GLY A 124 -14.37 -7.88 20.56
N ARG A 125 -14.00 -6.60 20.43
CA ARG A 125 -14.94 -5.47 20.45
C ARG A 125 -15.28 -5.05 19.03
N ARG A 126 -16.58 -4.96 18.69
CA ARG A 126 -17.02 -4.39 17.40
C ARG A 126 -16.67 -2.91 17.36
N ILE A 127 -15.90 -2.52 16.36
CA ILE A 127 -15.44 -1.14 16.17
C ILE A 127 -16.05 -0.46 14.94
N THR A 128 -16.52 -1.24 13.96
CA THR A 128 -17.24 -0.70 12.80
C THR A 128 -18.44 -1.58 12.44
N GLU A 129 -19.45 -0.96 11.80
CA GLU A 129 -20.59 -1.63 11.18
C GLU A 129 -21.05 -0.82 9.97
N ASP A 130 -21.21 -1.47 8.82
CA ASP A 130 -21.63 -0.89 7.55
C ASP A 130 -20.90 0.43 7.19
N GLY A 131 -19.56 0.42 7.38
CA GLY A 131 -18.70 1.57 7.11
C GLY A 131 -18.78 2.69 8.15
N LYS A 132 -19.55 2.51 9.23
CA LYS A 132 -19.63 3.50 10.31
C LYS A 132 -18.75 3.10 11.48
N LEU A 133 -18.00 4.05 12.01
CA LEU A 133 -17.22 3.87 13.22
C LEU A 133 -18.14 3.89 14.45
N LEU A 134 -18.04 2.86 15.31
CA LEU A 134 -18.84 2.70 16.53
C LEU A 134 -18.13 3.11 17.81
N VAL A 135 -16.84 3.45 17.70
CA VAL A 135 -16.00 3.84 18.83
C VAL A 135 -15.57 5.29 18.66
N HIS A 136 -15.43 6.00 19.77
CA HIS A 136 -14.86 7.32 19.78
C HIS A 136 -13.35 7.23 19.90
N TYR A 137 -12.63 7.98 19.05
CA TYR A 137 -11.19 8.19 19.18
C TYR A 137 -10.93 9.64 19.54
N GLU A 138 -10.20 9.85 20.60
CA GLU A 138 -9.70 11.17 20.95
C GLU A 138 -8.63 11.58 19.94
N THR A 139 -8.69 12.83 19.48
CA THR A 139 -7.63 13.39 18.64
C THR A 139 -6.35 13.48 19.48
N ALA A 140 -5.29 12.89 18.98
CA ALA A 140 -3.99 12.96 19.64
C ALA A 140 -3.52 14.41 19.77
N VAL A 141 -3.14 14.82 20.97
CA VAL A 141 -2.46 16.08 21.21
C VAL A 141 -0.98 15.86 20.89
N HIS A 142 -0.49 16.54 19.88
CA HIS A 142 0.91 16.43 19.46
C HIS A 142 1.78 17.43 20.21
N GLU A 143 2.99 17.00 20.55
CA GLU A 143 4.01 17.89 21.12
C GLU A 143 4.35 19.04 20.16
N PRO A 144 4.56 20.28 20.66
CA PRO A 144 4.84 21.42 19.79
C PRO A 144 6.02 21.21 18.83
N CYS A 145 7.00 20.42 19.22
CA CYS A 145 8.18 20.14 18.40
C CYS A 145 7.88 19.39 17.11
N VAL A 146 6.76 18.63 17.03
CA VAL A 146 6.36 17.92 15.81
C VAL A 146 5.39 18.72 14.94
N LEU A 147 4.82 19.81 15.46
CA LEU A 147 3.84 20.64 14.74
C LEU A 147 4.48 21.74 13.91
N ASN A 148 5.67 22.20 14.28
CA ASN A 148 6.37 23.29 13.61
C ASN A 148 7.74 22.83 13.09
N THR A 149 7.72 21.88 12.15
CA THR A 149 8.93 21.24 11.63
C THR A 149 9.38 21.80 10.28
N MET A 150 8.55 22.62 9.60
CA MET A 150 8.86 23.16 8.28
C MET A 150 9.21 24.64 8.38
N HIS A 151 10.48 24.95 8.15
CA HIS A 151 10.99 26.32 8.19
C HIS A 151 11.52 26.70 6.81
N LEU A 152 10.77 27.54 6.09
CA LEU A 152 11.21 28.09 4.82
C LEU A 152 12.06 29.32 5.05
N LYS A 153 13.23 29.37 4.42
CA LYS A 153 14.13 30.52 4.51
C LYS A 153 13.50 31.78 3.93
N ASN A 154 12.73 31.62 2.86
CA ASN A 154 11.99 32.71 2.21
C ASN A 154 10.55 32.22 1.89
N PRO A 155 9.55 33.13 1.86
CA PRO A 155 8.22 32.80 1.37
C PRO A 155 8.28 32.25 -0.07
N ILE A 156 7.51 31.21 -0.36
CA ILE A 156 7.42 30.66 -1.71
C ILE A 156 6.33 31.42 -2.47
N ALA A 157 6.69 31.94 -3.64
CA ALA A 157 5.79 32.56 -4.59
C ALA A 157 5.85 31.84 -5.94
N ALA A 158 4.93 32.11 -6.86
CA ALA A 158 4.93 31.49 -8.19
C ALA A 158 6.25 31.69 -8.94
N ASP A 159 6.88 32.84 -8.75
CA ASP A 159 8.18 33.18 -9.37
C ASP A 159 9.35 32.35 -8.79
N SER A 160 9.21 31.78 -7.61
CA SER A 160 10.24 30.91 -7.02
C SER A 160 10.49 29.64 -7.83
N PHE A 161 9.57 29.27 -8.70
CA PHE A 161 9.65 28.09 -9.57
C PHE A 161 10.08 28.42 -11.02
N LYS A 162 10.33 29.70 -11.33
CA LYS A 162 10.79 30.11 -12.65
C LYS A 162 12.27 29.85 -12.81
N LEU A 163 12.63 29.21 -13.92
CA LEU A 163 14.01 29.08 -14.36
C LEU A 163 14.24 30.08 -15.48
N HIS A 164 15.24 30.95 -15.31
CA HIS A 164 15.60 31.94 -16.31
C HIS A 164 16.75 31.41 -17.17
N ALA A 165 16.60 31.56 -18.49
CA ALA A 165 17.70 31.30 -19.41
C ALA A 165 18.82 32.33 -19.19
N PRO A 166 20.10 31.96 -19.39
CA PRO A 166 21.19 32.92 -19.44
C PRO A 166 20.93 34.00 -20.50
N GLU A 167 21.39 35.24 -20.21
CA GLU A 167 21.23 36.33 -21.14
C GLU A 167 21.88 36.03 -22.50
N GLY A 168 21.15 36.28 -23.61
CA GLY A 168 21.61 36.01 -24.95
C GLY A 168 21.50 34.53 -25.40
N ALA A 169 21.02 33.63 -24.54
CA ALA A 169 20.82 32.23 -24.92
C ALA A 169 19.68 32.11 -25.95
N LYS A 170 19.97 31.48 -27.10
CA LYS A 170 18.95 31.12 -28.10
C LYS A 170 18.31 29.76 -27.81
N LYS A 171 19.00 28.92 -27.09
CA LYS A 171 18.57 27.57 -26.69
C LYS A 171 19.18 27.22 -25.32
N VAL A 172 18.46 26.50 -24.51
CA VAL A 172 18.94 25.98 -23.23
C VAL A 172 18.68 24.48 -23.12
N LYS A 173 19.61 23.75 -22.52
CA LYS A 173 19.43 22.34 -22.20
C LYS A 173 19.05 22.22 -20.74
N VAL A 174 17.85 21.74 -20.45
CA VAL A 174 17.37 21.47 -19.10
C VAL A 174 17.33 19.98 -18.81
N ILE A 175 17.57 19.63 -17.56
CA ILE A 175 17.40 18.28 -17.07
C ILE A 175 16.00 18.20 -16.48
N VAL A 176 15.18 17.32 -17.04
CA VAL A 176 13.82 17.05 -16.58
C VAL A 176 13.81 15.72 -15.84
N MET A 177 13.14 15.67 -14.71
CA MET A 177 12.80 14.44 -14.02
C MET A 177 11.37 14.07 -14.39
N ASP A 178 11.21 12.96 -15.12
CA ASP A 178 9.92 12.39 -15.42
C ASP A 178 9.55 11.37 -14.33
N THR A 179 8.41 11.52 -13.71
CA THR A 179 7.85 10.51 -12.81
C THR A 179 7.19 9.40 -13.61
N LEU A 180 7.39 8.16 -13.19
CA LEU A 180 6.72 7.00 -13.78
C LEU A 180 5.45 6.73 -12.97
N PRO A 181 4.29 6.51 -13.63
CA PRO A 181 3.07 6.19 -12.93
C PRO A 181 3.22 4.90 -12.11
N TYR A 182 2.80 4.95 -10.85
CA TYR A 182 2.77 3.80 -9.93
C TYR A 182 4.11 3.12 -9.63
N ILE A 183 5.22 3.74 -9.98
CA ILE A 183 6.58 3.25 -9.70
C ILE A 183 7.37 4.38 -9.04
N PRO A 184 8.05 4.14 -7.88
CA PRO A 184 8.78 5.17 -7.15
C PRO A 184 10.15 5.47 -7.78
N PHE A 185 10.21 5.46 -9.11
CA PHE A 185 11.40 5.80 -9.86
C PHE A 185 11.16 7.03 -10.73
N THR A 186 12.22 7.77 -10.97
CA THR A 186 12.24 8.91 -11.87
C THR A 186 13.22 8.66 -12.99
N ASN A 187 12.83 9.00 -14.20
CA ASN A 187 13.73 9.04 -15.33
C ASN A 187 14.32 10.44 -15.47
N ARG A 188 15.59 10.50 -15.81
CA ARG A 188 16.28 11.73 -16.14
C ARG A 188 16.42 11.85 -17.65
N ARG A 189 15.85 12.90 -18.22
CA ARG A 189 16.06 13.22 -19.64
C ARG A 189 16.56 14.65 -19.82
N LYS A 190 17.29 14.87 -20.90
CA LYS A 190 17.70 16.21 -21.33
C LYS A 190 16.70 16.71 -22.37
N VAL A 191 16.20 17.93 -22.18
CA VAL A 191 15.31 18.61 -23.13
C VAL A 191 15.98 19.89 -23.57
N GLU A 192 15.94 20.17 -24.87
CA GLU A 192 16.37 21.45 -25.44
C GLU A 192 15.12 22.32 -25.60
N LEU A 193 15.15 23.51 -25.02
CA LEU A 193 14.11 24.52 -25.05
C LEU A 193 14.58 25.76 -25.77
#